data_d7c49c1dd1ff1c30542429fe09aa2e2f
#
_entry.id   d7c49c1dd1ff1c30542429fe09aa2e2f
#
_cell.length_a   1.000
_cell.length_b   1.000
_cell.length_c   1.000
_cell.angle_alpha   90.00
_cell.angle_beta   90.00
_cell.angle_gamma   90.00
#
_symmetry.space_group_name_H-M   'P 1'
#
loop_
_entity.id
_entity.type
_entity.pdbx_description
1 polymer ?
#
loop_
_entity_poly.entity_id
_entity_poly.type
_entity_poly.pdbx_seq_one_letter_code
_entity_poly.pdbx_strand_id
1 'polypeptide(L)'
;MGNAMDKHVVRGTDLHFHAAVRGANVRLDERGTRATRRKGFCGGLALSSRPVRPCERVHVRLGPRDSEWQGALRVGFTSRDPDTMALPLPPYALPDLVDQRGSWADRVPEELAVQGAEIAFWVQADGSMFCSAWLPGSSRRRGRARVWRLKGRVEARLPLWAVVDVYGTTRDVQLLGTTVQPPVCSGRSSKRVTLPIAPLTLRTPPPSPPSPPPPPPSPPSPPPSPPPPPRRRDVSVCDACAPVGTECVVCMHGPRQAAFVPCGHYCVCEVCATLLCECPLCRRPCENVIRIYCS
;
A
#
# COMPACT_ATOMS: atom_id res chain seq x y z
N MET A 1 41.82 11.67 -8.32
CA MET A 1 41.03 12.48 -7.37
C MET A 1 39.75 11.72 -7.07
N GLY A 2 39.76 11.05 -5.92
CA GLY A 2 38.78 10.03 -5.55
C GLY A 2 37.50 10.62 -5.00
N ASN A 3 36.45 9.95 -5.31
CA ASN A 3 35.06 10.11 -5.06
C ASN A 3 34.71 10.27 -3.56
N ALA A 4 34.31 11.45 -3.14
CA ALA A 4 33.95 11.77 -1.74
C ALA A 4 32.44 11.64 -1.44
N MET A 5 31.61 11.03 -2.33
CA MET A 5 30.14 11.03 -2.19
C MET A 5 29.48 9.67 -1.90
N ASP A 6 30.27 8.62 -1.68
CA ASP A 6 29.69 7.26 -1.50
C ASP A 6 29.83 6.69 -0.07
N LYS A 7 30.22 7.50 0.90
CA LYS A 7 30.66 7.02 2.23
C LYS A 7 29.57 6.91 3.32
N HIS A 8 28.29 7.18 3.03
CA HIS A 8 27.26 7.20 4.09
C HIS A 8 25.96 6.43 3.75
N VAL A 9 26.01 5.52 2.79
CA VAL A 9 24.86 4.63 2.56
C VAL A 9 25.05 3.35 3.36
N VAL A 10 24.54 3.32 4.58
CA VAL A 10 24.47 2.06 5.34
C VAL A 10 23.35 1.21 4.73
N ARG A 11 23.70 0.14 4.05
CA ARG A 11 22.74 -0.87 3.61
C ARG A 11 22.38 -1.73 4.80
N GLY A 12 21.17 -1.55 5.33
CA GLY A 12 20.56 -2.50 6.25
C GLY A 12 20.11 -3.73 5.47
N THR A 13 20.73 -4.89 5.72
CA THR A 13 20.48 -6.12 4.96
C THR A 13 19.36 -7.00 5.53
N ASP A 14 18.76 -6.64 6.65
CA ASP A 14 17.86 -7.53 7.42
C ASP A 14 16.36 -7.29 7.20
N LEU A 15 15.94 -6.68 6.10
CA LEU A 15 14.54 -6.53 5.80
C LEU A 15 14.07 -7.66 4.87
N HIS A 16 13.04 -8.39 5.31
CA HIS A 16 12.37 -9.44 4.56
C HIS A 16 10.88 -9.12 4.47
N PHE A 17 10.16 -9.80 3.62
CA PHE A 17 8.70 -9.83 3.69
C PHE A 17 8.24 -10.73 4.83
N HIS A 18 7.14 -10.35 5.46
CA HIS A 18 6.57 -11.11 6.58
C HIS A 18 6.12 -12.50 6.13
N ALA A 19 6.64 -13.54 6.77
CA ALA A 19 6.48 -14.91 6.29
C ALA A 19 5.03 -15.42 6.33
N ALA A 20 4.28 -15.07 7.37
CA ALA A 20 2.92 -15.55 7.58
C ALA A 20 1.87 -14.57 7.04
N VAL A 21 2.02 -13.26 7.30
CA VAL A 21 1.00 -12.24 7.00
C VAL A 21 1.24 -11.65 5.62
N ARG A 22 0.54 -12.19 4.64
CA ARG A 22 0.63 -11.79 3.22
C ARG A 22 -0.68 -12.04 2.52
N GLY A 23 -0.86 -11.38 1.38
CA GLY A 23 -2.03 -11.56 0.53
C GLY A 23 -2.16 -12.99 0.00
N ALA A 24 -3.40 -13.42 -0.22
CA ALA A 24 -3.73 -14.81 -0.60
C ALA A 24 -3.02 -15.29 -1.88
N ASN A 25 -2.65 -14.37 -2.77
CA ASN A 25 -1.97 -14.70 -4.02
C ASN A 25 -0.44 -14.54 -3.98
N VAL A 26 0.13 -14.13 -2.84
CA VAL A 26 1.58 -13.94 -2.69
C VAL A 26 2.28 -15.24 -2.34
N ARG A 27 3.30 -15.57 -3.11
CA ARG A 27 4.33 -16.56 -2.77
C ARG A 27 5.64 -15.82 -2.50
N LEU A 28 6.27 -16.15 -1.39
CA LEU A 28 7.62 -15.68 -1.08
C LEU A 28 8.64 -16.73 -1.52
N ASP A 29 9.85 -16.27 -1.85
CA ASP A 29 11.02 -17.13 -1.99
C ASP A 29 11.51 -17.64 -0.62
N GLU A 30 12.46 -18.57 -0.61
CA GLU A 30 13.02 -19.16 0.61
C GLU A 30 13.66 -18.13 1.54
N ARG A 31 14.17 -17.03 0.98
CA ARG A 31 14.79 -15.93 1.74
C ARG A 31 13.80 -14.88 2.21
N GLY A 32 12.53 -14.99 1.83
CA GLY A 32 11.52 -13.97 2.13
C GLY A 32 11.80 -12.60 1.49
N THR A 33 12.65 -12.54 0.47
CA THR A 33 13.04 -11.28 -0.20
C THR A 33 12.32 -11.05 -1.51
N ARG A 34 11.69 -12.07 -2.08
CA ARG A 34 10.93 -11.96 -3.31
C ARG A 34 9.48 -12.30 -3.08
N ALA A 35 8.59 -11.39 -3.46
CA ALA A 35 7.14 -11.58 -3.44
C ALA A 35 6.63 -11.71 -4.87
N THR A 36 6.07 -12.86 -5.21
CA THR A 36 5.50 -13.15 -6.52
C THR A 36 4.00 -13.36 -6.39
N ARG A 37 3.20 -12.66 -7.18
CA ARG A 37 1.76 -12.87 -7.29
C ARG A 37 1.50 -14.05 -8.23
N ARG A 38 0.79 -15.06 -7.72
CA ARG A 38 0.62 -16.34 -8.42
C ARG A 38 -0.45 -16.31 -9.51
N LYS A 39 -1.56 -15.61 -9.25
CA LYS A 39 -2.72 -15.56 -10.17
C LYS A 39 -3.46 -14.23 -10.05
N GLY A 40 -4.22 -13.90 -11.09
CA GLY A 40 -5.03 -12.68 -11.13
C GLY A 40 -4.20 -11.42 -10.97
N PHE A 41 -4.82 -10.30 -10.63
CA PHE A 41 -4.16 -8.99 -10.47
C PHE A 41 -4.24 -8.42 -9.05
N CYS A 42 -4.88 -9.11 -8.12
CA CYS A 42 -5.10 -8.70 -6.73
C CYS A 42 -4.58 -9.74 -5.72
N GLY A 43 -4.78 -9.46 -4.42
CA GLY A 43 -4.30 -10.33 -3.35
C GLY A 43 -2.77 -10.38 -3.26
N GLY A 44 -2.12 -9.32 -3.73
CA GLY A 44 -0.66 -9.16 -3.85
C GLY A 44 0.00 -8.46 -2.66
N LEU A 45 -0.69 -8.27 -1.54
CA LEU A 45 -0.14 -7.57 -0.37
C LEU A 45 1.03 -8.34 0.26
N ALA A 46 2.13 -7.65 0.46
CA ALA A 46 3.29 -8.11 1.21
C ALA A 46 3.72 -7.01 2.19
N LEU A 47 4.01 -7.39 3.41
CA LEU A 47 4.37 -6.50 4.50
C LEU A 47 5.83 -6.76 4.89
N SER A 48 6.52 -5.77 5.41
CA SER A 48 7.87 -5.98 5.94
C SER A 48 7.82 -6.79 7.24
N SER A 49 8.86 -7.60 7.47
CA SER A 49 9.00 -8.46 8.66
C SER A 49 9.29 -7.69 9.95
N ARG A 50 9.76 -6.45 9.83
CA ARG A 50 10.01 -5.54 10.94
C ARG A 50 9.56 -4.12 10.59
N PRO A 51 9.33 -3.28 11.58
CA PRO A 51 9.08 -1.87 11.31
C PRO A 51 10.30 -1.20 10.68
N VAL A 52 10.05 -0.19 9.85
CA VAL A 52 11.05 0.68 9.23
C VAL A 52 11.08 2.02 9.95
N ARG A 53 12.25 2.62 10.02
CA ARG A 53 12.45 3.89 10.71
C ARG A 53 12.13 5.08 9.79
N PRO A 54 11.74 6.23 10.34
CA PRO A 54 11.71 7.46 9.54
C PRO A 54 13.05 7.69 8.83
N CYS A 55 12.99 8.14 7.58
CA CYS A 55 14.13 8.31 6.67
C CYS A 55 14.85 7.02 6.25
N GLU A 56 14.44 5.85 6.72
CA GLU A 56 14.87 4.56 6.17
C GLU A 56 14.12 4.31 4.85
N ARG A 57 14.87 4.17 3.77
CA ARG A 57 14.32 3.92 2.43
C ARG A 57 14.28 2.43 2.15
N VAL A 58 13.09 1.92 1.86
CA VAL A 58 12.88 0.54 1.42
C VAL A 58 13.07 0.48 -0.09
N HIS A 59 13.95 -0.39 -0.56
CA HIS A 59 14.27 -0.57 -1.98
C HIS A 59 13.70 -1.87 -2.51
N VAL A 60 12.98 -1.78 -3.61
CA VAL A 60 12.45 -2.95 -4.31
C VAL A 60 12.79 -2.86 -5.79
N ARG A 61 13.04 -4.01 -6.43
CA ARG A 61 13.20 -4.13 -7.88
C ARG A 61 12.01 -4.86 -8.45
N LEU A 62 11.47 -4.33 -9.55
CA LEU A 62 10.34 -4.92 -10.25
C LEU A 62 10.81 -6.05 -11.17
N GLY A 63 10.15 -7.19 -11.06
CA GLY A 63 10.34 -8.35 -11.92
C GLY A 63 9.59 -8.24 -13.25
N PRO A 64 9.34 -9.38 -13.90
CA PRO A 64 8.58 -9.43 -15.15
C PRO A 64 7.19 -8.80 -15.00
N ARG A 65 6.72 -8.19 -16.10
CA ARG A 65 5.37 -7.64 -16.20
C ARG A 65 4.41 -8.70 -16.72
N ASP A 66 3.18 -8.56 -16.25
CA ASP A 66 2.04 -9.30 -16.76
C ASP A 66 1.24 -8.36 -17.69
N SER A 67 1.24 -8.65 -18.98
CA SER A 67 0.58 -7.81 -19.98
C SER A 67 -0.95 -7.98 -20.04
N GLU A 68 -1.46 -9.01 -19.39
CA GLU A 68 -2.91 -9.26 -19.34
C GLU A 68 -3.64 -8.24 -18.44
N TRP A 69 -2.91 -7.59 -17.54
CA TRP A 69 -3.48 -6.70 -16.55
C TRP A 69 -3.05 -5.25 -16.77
N GLN A 70 -3.81 -4.36 -16.16
CA GLN A 70 -3.52 -2.93 -16.10
C GLN A 70 -3.31 -2.50 -14.65
N GLY A 71 -2.75 -1.30 -14.48
CA GLY A 71 -2.35 -0.82 -13.17
C GLY A 71 -0.96 -1.31 -12.78
N ALA A 72 -0.42 -0.73 -11.75
CA ALA A 72 0.95 -0.99 -11.34
C ALA A 72 1.07 -1.16 -9.83
N LEU A 73 2.28 -1.50 -9.41
CA LEU A 73 2.70 -1.58 -8.02
C LEU A 73 2.10 -0.44 -7.17
N ARG A 74 1.68 -0.78 -5.98
CA ARG A 74 1.32 0.18 -4.93
C ARG A 74 2.25 0.00 -3.76
N VAL A 75 2.65 1.10 -3.14
CA VAL A 75 3.57 1.09 -2.00
C VAL A 75 3.03 2.00 -0.90
N GLY A 76 3.39 1.69 0.33
CA GLY A 76 2.92 2.46 1.46
C GLY A 76 3.44 1.96 2.79
N PHE A 77 2.71 2.30 3.84
CA PHE A 77 3.06 1.95 5.21
C PHE A 77 1.80 1.64 6.03
N THR A 78 1.97 0.83 7.05
CA THR A 78 0.94 0.60 8.07
C THR A 78 1.56 0.70 9.46
N SER A 79 0.80 1.28 10.39
CA SER A 79 1.16 1.29 11.81
C SER A 79 0.61 0.08 12.57
N ARG A 80 -0.11 -0.78 11.87
CA ARG A 80 -0.64 -2.02 12.44
C ARG A 80 0.43 -3.09 12.38
N ASP A 81 0.70 -3.70 13.53
CA ASP A 81 1.63 -4.82 13.61
C ASP A 81 1.08 -6.01 12.79
N PRO A 82 1.83 -6.53 11.81
CA PRO A 82 1.40 -7.66 11.01
C PRO A 82 0.96 -8.87 11.85
N ASP A 83 1.66 -9.17 12.94
CA ASP A 83 1.33 -10.31 13.80
C ASP A 83 -0.05 -10.19 14.47
N THR A 84 -0.61 -8.98 14.52
CA THR A 84 -1.94 -8.71 15.07
C THR A 84 -3.04 -8.59 14.01
N MET A 85 -2.69 -8.67 12.74
CA MET A 85 -3.65 -8.51 11.66
C MET A 85 -4.51 -9.76 11.48
N ALA A 86 -5.82 -9.54 11.30
CA ALA A 86 -6.72 -10.63 10.92
C ALA A 86 -6.43 -11.11 9.50
N LEU A 87 -6.47 -12.43 9.31
CA LEU A 87 -6.35 -13.07 8.00
C LEU A 87 -7.74 -13.57 7.52
N PRO A 88 -7.99 -13.56 6.22
CA PRO A 88 -7.10 -13.15 5.14
C PRO A 88 -6.94 -11.62 5.09
N LEU A 89 -5.77 -11.16 4.61
CA LEU A 89 -5.59 -9.74 4.30
C LEU A 89 -6.56 -9.30 3.20
N PRO A 90 -6.91 -8.00 3.16
CA PRO A 90 -7.76 -7.45 2.10
C PRO A 90 -7.12 -7.68 0.72
N PRO A 91 -7.93 -7.81 -0.35
CA PRO A 91 -7.43 -8.08 -1.69
C PRO A 91 -6.57 -6.95 -2.27
N TYR A 92 -6.73 -5.74 -1.77
CA TYR A 92 -6.06 -4.55 -2.30
C TYR A 92 -5.45 -3.66 -1.21
N ALA A 93 -4.32 -3.01 -1.54
CA ALA A 93 -3.86 -1.89 -0.73
C ALA A 93 -4.80 -0.68 -0.86
N LEU A 94 -5.34 -0.44 -2.03
CA LEU A 94 -6.26 0.64 -2.37
C LEU A 94 -7.53 0.07 -3.01
N PRO A 95 -8.73 0.36 -2.47
CA PRO A 95 -8.97 1.17 -1.27
C PRO A 95 -8.84 0.39 0.04
N ASP A 96 -8.99 -0.92 0.06
CA ASP A 96 -9.39 -1.76 1.18
C ASP A 96 -8.47 -1.70 2.41
N LEU A 97 -7.14 -1.72 2.19
CA LEU A 97 -6.20 -1.63 3.32
C LEU A 97 -6.14 -0.20 3.85
N VAL A 98 -6.20 0.80 2.96
CA VAL A 98 -6.13 2.23 3.33
C VAL A 98 -7.39 2.69 4.06
N ASP A 99 -8.54 2.10 3.79
CA ASP A 99 -9.78 2.34 4.53
C ASP A 99 -9.68 1.83 5.97
N GLN A 100 -8.74 0.95 6.26
CA GLN A 100 -8.42 0.54 7.62
C GLN A 100 -7.51 1.56 8.29
N ARG A 101 -7.97 2.10 9.43
CA ARG A 101 -7.22 3.11 10.19
C ARG A 101 -5.78 2.65 10.46
N GLY A 102 -4.83 3.56 10.24
CA GLY A 102 -3.41 3.28 10.45
C GLY A 102 -2.70 2.69 9.24
N SER A 103 -3.31 2.73 8.06
CA SER A 103 -2.69 2.26 6.82
C SER A 103 -2.74 3.33 5.74
N TRP A 104 -1.67 3.46 4.98
CA TRP A 104 -1.52 4.45 3.91
C TRP A 104 -0.79 3.81 2.74
N ALA A 105 -1.31 3.96 1.54
CA ALA A 105 -0.66 3.51 0.31
C ALA A 105 -0.99 4.45 -0.85
N ASP A 106 -0.16 4.41 -1.88
CA ASP A 106 -0.40 5.12 -3.14
C ASP A 106 0.17 4.32 -4.32
N ARG A 107 -0.21 4.71 -5.51
CA ARG A 107 0.18 4.05 -6.76
C ARG A 107 1.56 4.51 -7.20
N VAL A 108 2.36 3.59 -7.69
CA VAL A 108 3.54 3.91 -8.50
C VAL A 108 3.04 4.22 -9.92
N PRO A 109 3.45 5.33 -10.54
CA PRO A 109 3.09 5.63 -11.93
C PRO A 109 3.46 4.47 -12.87
N GLU A 110 2.56 4.10 -13.77
CA GLU A 110 2.74 2.93 -14.64
C GLU A 110 3.96 3.05 -15.55
N GLU A 111 4.25 4.26 -16.01
CA GLU A 111 5.42 4.56 -16.83
C GLU A 111 6.75 4.35 -16.08
N LEU A 112 6.71 4.31 -14.75
CA LEU A 112 7.88 4.03 -13.90
C LEU A 112 7.91 2.58 -13.41
N ALA A 113 6.78 1.88 -13.47
CA ALA A 113 6.65 0.50 -13.01
C ALA A 113 7.02 -0.49 -14.12
N VAL A 114 8.20 -0.35 -14.69
CA VAL A 114 8.71 -1.23 -15.75
C VAL A 114 9.62 -2.32 -15.18
N GLN A 115 9.76 -3.42 -15.91
CA GLN A 115 10.66 -4.52 -15.52
C GLN A 115 12.09 -4.00 -15.30
N GLY A 116 12.70 -4.41 -14.19
CA GLY A 116 14.04 -4.00 -13.79
C GLY A 116 14.12 -2.60 -13.15
N ALA A 117 13.03 -1.85 -13.09
CA ALA A 117 13.00 -0.59 -12.36
C ALA A 117 13.24 -0.82 -10.86
N GLU A 118 14.02 0.06 -10.25
CA GLU A 118 14.21 0.08 -8.81
C GLU A 118 13.39 1.23 -8.21
N ILE A 119 12.48 0.84 -7.32
CA ILE A 119 11.62 1.76 -6.59
C ILE A 119 12.15 1.85 -5.17
N ALA A 120 12.30 3.08 -4.66
CA ALA A 120 12.56 3.28 -3.23
C ALA A 120 11.48 4.16 -2.63
N PHE A 121 10.96 3.79 -1.46
CA PHE A 121 9.92 4.55 -0.77
C PHE A 121 10.25 4.67 0.73
N TRP A 122 9.86 5.79 1.32
CA TRP A 122 10.22 6.12 2.70
C TRP A 122 9.25 7.13 3.31
N VAL A 123 9.29 7.22 4.64
CA VAL A 123 8.61 8.25 5.41
C VAL A 123 9.64 9.25 5.94
N GLN A 124 9.37 10.54 5.84
CA GLN A 124 10.18 11.55 6.52
C GLN A 124 9.75 11.71 7.99
N ALA A 125 10.58 12.37 8.77
CA ALA A 125 10.30 12.63 10.20
C ALA A 125 9.00 13.41 10.44
N ASP A 126 8.56 14.19 9.45
CA ASP A 126 7.29 14.92 9.49
C ASP A 126 6.08 14.08 9.11
N GLY A 127 6.25 12.80 8.79
CA GLY A 127 5.19 11.88 8.35
C GLY A 127 4.87 11.93 6.87
N SER A 128 5.51 12.78 6.08
CA SER A 128 5.34 12.81 4.64
C SER A 128 5.95 11.58 3.99
N MET A 129 5.21 10.94 3.07
CA MET A 129 5.66 9.77 2.34
C MET A 129 6.21 10.17 0.98
N PHE A 130 7.28 9.54 0.57
CA PHE A 130 7.93 9.76 -0.72
C PHE A 130 8.25 8.45 -1.41
N CYS A 131 8.36 8.54 -2.72
CA CYS A 131 8.78 7.46 -3.57
C CYS A 131 9.77 7.96 -4.61
N SER A 132 10.65 7.08 -5.07
CA SER A 132 11.56 7.37 -6.17
C SER A 132 11.73 6.16 -7.06
N ALA A 133 11.99 6.40 -8.35
CA ALA A 133 12.24 5.35 -9.34
C ALA A 133 13.54 5.59 -10.09
N TRP A 134 14.28 4.49 -10.29
CA TRP A 134 15.39 4.38 -11.23
C TRP A 134 15.00 3.40 -12.32
N LEU A 135 15.03 3.87 -13.56
CA LEU A 135 14.70 3.03 -14.71
C LEU A 135 15.90 2.19 -15.16
N PRO A 136 15.68 1.00 -15.72
CA PRO A 136 16.74 0.17 -16.27
C PRO A 136 17.47 0.93 -17.39
N GLY A 137 18.80 0.75 -17.47
CA GLY A 137 19.63 1.45 -18.45
C GLY A 137 20.05 2.88 -18.07
N SER A 138 19.41 3.49 -17.06
CA SER A 138 19.85 4.79 -16.55
C SER A 138 21.10 4.61 -15.68
N SER A 139 22.19 5.27 -16.04
CA SER A 139 23.41 5.26 -15.21
C SER A 139 23.15 5.96 -13.88
N ARG A 140 23.31 5.26 -12.76
CA ARG A 140 23.23 5.86 -11.42
C ARG A 140 24.22 7.00 -11.20
N ARG A 141 25.31 7.03 -11.97
CA ARG A 141 26.33 8.08 -11.90
C ARG A 141 25.91 9.39 -12.59
N ARG A 142 25.03 9.33 -13.58
CA ARG A 142 24.59 10.49 -14.39
C ARG A 142 23.08 10.72 -14.39
N GLY A 143 22.26 9.71 -14.04
CA GLY A 143 20.82 9.81 -13.99
C GLY A 143 20.32 10.33 -12.62
N ARG A 144 19.29 11.14 -12.63
CA ARG A 144 18.55 11.52 -11.40
C ARG A 144 17.38 10.55 -11.24
N ALA A 145 17.18 10.01 -10.02
CA ALA A 145 15.94 9.32 -9.70
C ALA A 145 14.75 10.29 -9.87
N ARG A 146 13.66 9.83 -10.46
CA ARG A 146 12.40 10.55 -10.38
C ARG A 146 11.88 10.39 -8.96
N VAL A 147 11.66 11.49 -8.27
CA VAL A 147 11.15 11.52 -6.89
C VAL A 147 9.80 12.20 -6.88
N TRP A 148 8.81 11.61 -6.19
CA TRP A 148 7.49 12.20 -5.99
C TRP A 148 7.00 11.94 -4.59
N ARG A 149 6.01 12.73 -4.17
CA ARG A 149 5.33 12.56 -2.89
C ARG A 149 4.14 11.64 -3.08
N LEU A 150 3.99 10.66 -2.18
CA LEU A 150 2.80 9.83 -2.09
C LEU A 150 1.68 10.59 -1.35
N LYS A 151 0.44 10.23 -1.64
CA LYS A 151 -0.72 10.81 -0.98
C LYS A 151 -0.80 10.38 0.49
N GLY A 152 -1.33 11.27 1.30
CA GLY A 152 -1.50 11.04 2.72
C GLY A 152 -0.27 11.43 3.56
N ARG A 153 -0.41 11.22 4.84
CA ARG A 153 0.61 11.52 5.85
C ARG A 153 0.47 10.51 6.97
N VAL A 154 1.56 9.85 7.33
CA VAL A 154 1.59 8.84 8.39
C VAL A 154 1.95 9.48 9.72
N GLU A 155 1.58 8.82 10.79
CA GLU A 155 2.04 9.18 12.13
C GLU A 155 3.43 8.57 12.38
N ALA A 156 4.48 9.35 12.05
CA ALA A 156 5.87 8.89 12.06
C ALA A 156 6.42 8.50 13.45
N ARG A 157 5.66 8.77 14.52
CA ARG A 157 6.00 8.35 15.90
C ARG A 157 5.65 6.90 16.18
N LEU A 158 4.72 6.33 15.42
CA LEU A 158 4.34 4.93 15.53
C LEU A 158 5.32 4.02 14.79
N PRO A 159 5.47 2.77 15.21
CA PRO A 159 6.14 1.77 14.38
C PRO A 159 5.42 1.67 13.03
N LEU A 160 6.17 1.63 11.94
CA LEU A 160 5.62 1.60 10.59
C LEU A 160 6.20 0.42 9.83
N TRP A 161 5.35 -0.47 9.35
CA TRP A 161 5.73 -1.55 8.45
C TRP A 161 5.55 -1.11 7.01
N ALA A 162 6.51 -1.44 6.16
CA ALA A 162 6.39 -1.19 4.73
C ALA A 162 5.33 -2.11 4.11
N VAL A 163 4.52 -1.54 3.24
CA VAL A 163 3.48 -2.24 2.48
C VAL A 163 3.84 -2.20 1.01
N VAL A 164 3.81 -3.35 0.38
CA VAL A 164 3.96 -3.53 -1.06
C VAL A 164 2.76 -4.33 -1.57
N ASP A 165 2.02 -3.80 -2.52
CA ASP A 165 0.94 -4.50 -3.20
C ASP A 165 1.37 -4.81 -4.63
N VAL A 166 1.69 -6.09 -4.85
CA VAL A 166 2.09 -6.63 -6.16
C VAL A 166 0.84 -6.71 -7.04
N TYR A 167 0.50 -5.58 -7.64
CA TYR A 167 -0.77 -5.33 -8.30
C TYR A 167 -0.65 -5.12 -9.82
N GLY A 168 -1.70 -5.48 -10.54
CA GLY A 168 -1.86 -5.20 -11.96
C GLY A 168 -0.74 -5.82 -12.79
N THR A 169 -0.08 -5.01 -13.61
CA THR A 169 1.04 -5.43 -14.46
C THR A 169 2.27 -5.88 -13.68
N THR A 170 2.40 -5.52 -12.39
CA THR A 170 3.53 -5.97 -11.58
C THR A 170 3.24 -7.38 -11.07
N ARG A 171 4.01 -8.37 -11.53
CA ARG A 171 3.86 -9.77 -11.12
C ARG A 171 4.80 -10.16 -10.00
N ASP A 172 5.95 -9.51 -9.91
CA ASP A 172 7.04 -9.91 -9.05
C ASP A 172 7.80 -8.69 -8.51
N VAL A 173 8.19 -8.76 -7.25
CA VAL A 173 8.96 -7.71 -6.57
C VAL A 173 10.07 -8.35 -5.75
N GLN A 174 11.30 -7.91 -5.98
CA GLN A 174 12.48 -8.27 -5.19
C GLN A 174 12.82 -7.16 -4.21
N LEU A 175 12.78 -7.45 -2.93
CA LEU A 175 13.29 -6.56 -1.88
C LEU A 175 14.81 -6.54 -1.92
N LEU A 176 15.39 -5.36 -2.05
CA LEU A 176 16.84 -5.15 -2.15
C LEU A 176 17.48 -4.75 -0.81
N GLY A 177 16.65 -4.57 0.24
CA GLY A 177 17.06 -4.07 1.54
C GLY A 177 16.71 -2.60 1.75
N THR A 178 17.36 -1.98 2.73
CA THR A 178 17.10 -0.59 3.09
C THR A 178 18.36 0.27 3.04
N THR A 179 18.17 1.58 2.91
CA THR A 179 19.24 2.57 3.07
C THR A 179 18.79 3.67 4.02
N VAL A 180 19.66 4.05 4.95
CA VAL A 180 19.42 5.21 5.81
C VAL A 180 20.26 6.36 5.29
N GLN A 181 19.61 7.47 4.91
CA GLN A 181 20.32 8.70 4.65
C GLN A 181 20.39 9.49 5.95
N PRO A 182 21.57 9.94 6.39
CA PRO A 182 21.64 10.87 7.49
C PRO A 182 20.82 12.12 7.14
N PRO A 183 20.16 12.76 8.12
CA PRO A 183 19.43 13.98 7.87
C PRO A 183 20.40 14.97 7.24
N VAL A 184 20.06 15.48 6.05
CA VAL A 184 20.77 16.60 5.44
C VAL A 184 20.41 17.79 6.32
N CYS A 185 21.27 18.09 7.28
CA CYS A 185 21.26 19.38 7.94
C CYS A 185 21.48 20.40 6.81
N SER A 186 20.40 21.05 6.39
CA SER A 186 20.51 22.24 5.54
C SER A 186 21.37 23.23 6.32
N GLY A 187 22.66 23.28 5.95
CA GLY A 187 23.61 24.16 6.57
C GLY A 187 23.25 25.62 6.33
N ARG A 188 22.39 26.16 7.17
CA ARG A 188 22.48 27.55 7.50
C ARG A 188 23.70 27.69 8.41
N SER A 189 24.73 28.29 7.85
CA SER A 189 25.93 28.76 8.58
C SER A 189 25.48 29.42 9.88
N SER A 190 25.49 28.65 10.96
CA SER A 190 25.26 29.19 12.28
C SER A 190 26.58 29.81 12.73
N LYS A 191 26.70 31.11 12.58
CA LYS A 191 27.73 31.87 13.26
C LYS A 191 27.72 31.45 14.75
N ARG A 192 28.83 30.93 15.19
CA ARG A 192 29.07 30.49 16.57
C ARG A 192 28.82 31.71 17.48
N VAL A 193 27.64 31.82 18.08
CA VAL A 193 27.36 32.75 19.16
C VAL A 193 27.75 32.04 20.45
N THR A 194 28.85 32.40 21.00
CA THR A 194 29.27 32.01 22.35
C THR A 194 28.38 32.76 23.33
N LEU A 195 27.44 32.06 23.94
CA LEU A 195 26.63 32.61 25.03
C LEU A 195 27.35 32.36 26.36
N PRO A 196 27.43 33.34 27.25
CA PRO A 196 28.02 33.16 28.57
C PRO A 196 27.13 32.28 29.46
N ILE A 197 27.77 31.40 30.22
CA ILE A 197 27.14 30.49 31.18
C ILE A 197 26.66 31.34 32.36
N ALA A 198 25.35 31.46 32.56
CA ALA A 198 24.74 31.99 33.76
C ALA A 198 24.38 30.85 34.73
N PRO A 199 24.49 31.02 36.06
CA PRO A 199 24.28 29.93 37.01
C PRO A 199 22.81 29.53 37.13
N LEU A 200 22.59 28.20 37.24
CA LEU A 200 21.30 27.56 37.45
C LEU A 200 20.69 27.96 38.79
N THR A 201 19.64 28.75 38.76
CA THR A 201 18.72 28.87 39.90
C THR A 201 17.64 27.81 39.78
N LEU A 202 17.51 26.97 40.82
CA LEU A 202 16.43 26.00 40.97
C LEU A 202 15.08 26.74 40.94
N ARG A 203 14.29 26.47 39.92
CA ARG A 203 12.87 26.87 39.91
C ARG A 203 12.02 25.65 40.29
N THR A 204 11.18 25.85 41.30
CA THR A 204 10.11 24.94 41.72
C THR A 204 9.18 24.67 40.57
N PRO A 205 8.68 23.40 40.41
CA PRO A 205 7.74 23.05 39.34
C PRO A 205 6.38 23.77 39.53
N PRO A 206 5.71 24.13 38.44
CA PRO A 206 4.37 24.72 38.50
C PRO A 206 3.32 23.70 38.97
N PRO A 207 2.20 24.14 39.59
CA PRO A 207 1.15 23.25 40.02
C PRO A 207 0.47 22.59 38.84
N SER A 208 0.06 21.31 39.02
CA SER A 208 -0.64 20.48 38.03
C SER A 208 -1.95 21.15 37.61
N PRO A 209 -2.33 21.03 36.31
CA PRO A 209 -3.61 21.51 35.79
C PRO A 209 -4.79 20.74 36.40
N PRO A 210 -5.95 21.39 36.58
CA PRO A 210 -7.16 20.72 37.05
C PRO A 210 -7.64 19.63 36.11
N SER A 211 -8.21 18.55 36.68
CA SER A 211 -8.75 17.43 35.93
C SER A 211 -9.89 17.85 34.98
N PRO A 212 -9.97 17.26 33.78
CA PRO A 212 -11.03 17.58 32.83
C PRO A 212 -12.41 17.12 33.38
N PRO A 213 -13.49 17.83 33.00
CA PRO A 213 -14.85 17.45 33.40
C PRO A 213 -15.24 16.07 32.79
N PRO A 214 -16.17 15.35 33.45
CA PRO A 214 -16.63 14.04 32.95
C PRO A 214 -17.30 14.18 31.58
N PRO A 215 -17.19 13.15 30.73
CA PRO A 215 -17.81 13.17 29.41
C PRO A 215 -19.33 13.16 29.50
N PRO A 216 -20.03 13.79 28.53
CA PRO A 216 -21.50 13.77 28.48
C PRO A 216 -22.04 12.34 28.32
N PRO A 217 -23.28 12.06 28.79
CA PRO A 217 -23.88 10.75 28.64
C PRO A 217 -24.06 10.38 27.18
N SER A 218 -23.80 9.12 26.86
CA SER A 218 -23.95 8.57 25.51
C SER A 218 -25.37 8.71 24.98
N PRO A 219 -25.57 9.00 23.68
CA PRO A 219 -26.88 9.04 23.08
C PRO A 219 -27.56 7.66 23.12
N PRO A 220 -28.92 7.60 23.22
CA PRO A 220 -29.63 6.34 23.22
C PRO A 220 -29.42 5.56 21.92
N SER A 221 -29.33 4.24 22.06
CA SER A 221 -29.13 3.30 20.93
C SER A 221 -30.23 3.46 19.88
N PRO A 222 -29.92 3.39 18.59
CA PRO A 222 -30.92 3.41 17.54
C PRO A 222 -31.86 2.19 17.63
N PRO A 223 -33.13 2.33 17.18
CA PRO A 223 -34.11 1.24 17.18
C PRO A 223 -33.63 0.08 16.29
N PRO A 224 -34.01 -1.17 16.59
CA PRO A 224 -33.62 -2.33 15.81
C PRO A 224 -34.11 -2.22 14.36
N SER A 225 -33.23 -2.58 13.43
CA SER A 225 -33.54 -2.61 12.01
C SER A 225 -34.70 -3.58 11.70
N PRO A 226 -35.56 -3.27 10.70
CA PRO A 226 -36.65 -4.16 10.30
C PRO A 226 -36.08 -5.49 9.77
N PRO A 227 -36.80 -6.62 9.92
CA PRO A 227 -36.35 -7.93 9.45
C PRO A 227 -36.17 -7.93 7.92
N PRO A 228 -35.21 -8.68 7.41
CA PRO A 228 -34.97 -8.78 5.96
C PRO A 228 -36.16 -9.44 5.25
N PRO A 229 -36.47 -9.02 4.02
CA PRO A 229 -37.53 -9.64 3.22
C PRO A 229 -37.26 -11.12 2.97
N PRO A 230 -38.29 -11.95 2.78
CA PRO A 230 -38.13 -13.39 2.61
C PRO A 230 -37.29 -13.72 1.38
N ARG A 231 -36.30 -14.58 1.57
CA ARG A 231 -35.40 -15.10 0.50
C ARG A 231 -36.29 -15.74 -0.59
N ARG A 232 -36.16 -15.25 -1.81
CA ARG A 232 -36.68 -15.95 -2.97
C ARG A 232 -35.87 -17.23 -3.16
N ARG A 233 -36.60 -18.32 -3.40
CA ARG A 233 -36.04 -19.67 -3.59
C ARG A 233 -34.98 -19.67 -4.69
N ASP A 234 -33.87 -20.31 -4.38
CA ASP A 234 -32.81 -20.63 -5.33
C ASP A 234 -33.39 -21.44 -6.49
N VAL A 235 -33.25 -20.89 -7.67
CA VAL A 235 -33.37 -21.68 -8.91
C VAL A 235 -32.00 -22.31 -9.11
N SER A 236 -31.91 -23.62 -8.98
CA SER A 236 -30.74 -24.43 -9.21
C SER A 236 -30.17 -24.17 -10.60
N VAL A 237 -28.97 -23.60 -10.65
CA VAL A 237 -28.20 -23.49 -11.89
C VAL A 237 -27.63 -24.87 -12.21
N CYS A 238 -27.93 -25.39 -13.40
CA CYS A 238 -27.36 -26.63 -13.91
C CYS A 238 -25.84 -26.52 -14.08
N ASP A 239 -25.07 -27.41 -13.45
CA ASP A 239 -23.60 -27.49 -13.44
C ASP A 239 -22.96 -27.78 -14.81
N ALA A 240 -23.72 -27.79 -15.91
CA ALA A 240 -23.26 -28.27 -17.22
C ALA A 240 -22.78 -27.17 -18.18
N CYS A 241 -22.85 -25.89 -17.86
CA CYS A 241 -22.55 -24.79 -18.78
C CYS A 241 -21.54 -23.74 -18.21
N ALA A 242 -20.51 -24.16 -17.48
CA ALA A 242 -19.46 -23.26 -17.06
C ALA A 242 -18.32 -23.23 -18.11
N PRO A 243 -18.27 -22.23 -19.01
CA PRO A 243 -17.08 -22.03 -19.83
C PRO A 243 -15.95 -21.49 -18.97
N VAL A 244 -14.73 -21.92 -19.27
CA VAL A 244 -13.50 -21.46 -18.65
C VAL A 244 -13.46 -19.93 -18.65
N GLY A 245 -13.43 -19.30 -17.46
CA GLY A 245 -13.34 -17.83 -17.31
C GLY A 245 -14.59 -17.12 -16.81
N THR A 246 -15.48 -17.78 -16.07
CA THR A 246 -16.71 -17.20 -15.50
C THR A 246 -16.51 -16.38 -14.23
N GLU A 247 -15.32 -16.39 -13.64
CA GLU A 247 -15.04 -15.69 -12.39
C GLU A 247 -14.83 -14.17 -12.59
N CYS A 248 -15.29 -13.39 -11.63
CA CYS A 248 -15.06 -11.94 -11.57
C CYS A 248 -13.58 -11.61 -11.73
N VAL A 249 -13.22 -10.78 -12.71
CA VAL A 249 -11.81 -10.39 -12.95
C VAL A 249 -11.21 -9.53 -11.83
N VAL A 250 -12.05 -9.05 -10.91
CA VAL A 250 -11.62 -8.18 -9.80
C VAL A 250 -11.34 -8.99 -8.54
N CYS A 251 -12.31 -9.72 -8.03
CA CYS A 251 -12.13 -10.47 -6.77
C CYS A 251 -11.74 -11.94 -6.98
N MET A 252 -11.95 -12.51 -8.17
CA MET A 252 -11.65 -13.91 -8.49
C MET A 252 -12.39 -14.95 -7.61
N HIS A 253 -13.43 -14.53 -6.90
CA HIS A 253 -14.16 -15.38 -5.93
C HIS A 253 -15.63 -15.59 -6.30
N GLY A 254 -16.19 -14.77 -7.16
CA GLY A 254 -17.60 -14.85 -7.54
C GLY A 254 -17.81 -14.85 -9.03
N PRO A 255 -18.97 -15.33 -9.50
CA PRO A 255 -19.28 -15.33 -10.93
C PRO A 255 -19.39 -13.90 -11.46
N ARG A 256 -19.12 -13.72 -12.75
CA ARG A 256 -19.43 -12.48 -13.44
C ARG A 256 -20.93 -12.29 -13.46
N GLN A 257 -21.40 -11.10 -13.10
CA GLN A 257 -22.83 -10.78 -13.03
C GLN A 257 -23.15 -9.38 -13.53
N ALA A 258 -22.12 -8.59 -13.86
CA ALA A 258 -22.31 -7.20 -14.21
C ALA A 258 -21.50 -6.80 -15.44
N ALA A 259 -22.10 -5.95 -16.28
CA ALA A 259 -21.47 -5.34 -17.43
C ALA A 259 -21.45 -3.81 -17.28
N PHE A 260 -20.36 -3.19 -17.72
CA PHE A 260 -20.16 -1.75 -17.66
C PHE A 260 -20.71 -1.03 -18.89
N VAL A 261 -21.40 0.08 -18.68
CA VAL A 261 -21.88 0.96 -19.77
C VAL A 261 -21.01 2.20 -19.78
N PRO A 262 -20.54 2.68 -20.96
CA PRO A 262 -20.95 2.28 -22.32
C PRO A 262 -20.09 1.17 -22.96
N CYS A 263 -19.09 0.63 -22.29
CA CYS A 263 -18.12 -0.27 -22.93
C CYS A 263 -18.61 -1.70 -23.14
N GLY A 264 -19.65 -2.14 -22.45
CA GLY A 264 -20.27 -3.47 -22.59
C GLY A 264 -19.47 -4.64 -21.99
N HIS A 265 -18.35 -4.40 -21.31
CA HIS A 265 -17.54 -5.48 -20.76
C HIS A 265 -18.23 -6.17 -19.59
N TYR A 266 -18.55 -7.45 -19.78
CA TYR A 266 -19.11 -8.37 -18.78
C TYR A 266 -17.98 -9.11 -18.07
N CYS A 267 -17.53 -8.60 -16.93
CA CYS A 267 -16.28 -9.08 -16.37
C CYS A 267 -16.21 -9.12 -14.84
N VAL A 268 -17.22 -8.61 -14.13
CA VAL A 268 -17.19 -8.46 -12.66
C VAL A 268 -18.44 -9.04 -12.00
N CYS A 269 -18.31 -9.42 -10.73
CA CYS A 269 -19.47 -9.73 -9.89
C CYS A 269 -20.18 -8.43 -9.46
N GLU A 270 -21.39 -8.57 -8.96
CA GLU A 270 -22.22 -7.44 -8.53
C GLU A 270 -21.53 -6.55 -7.47
N VAL A 271 -20.90 -7.17 -6.48
CA VAL A 271 -20.19 -6.44 -5.41
C VAL A 271 -19.03 -5.61 -5.96
N CYS A 272 -18.21 -6.20 -6.84
CA CYS A 272 -17.09 -5.46 -7.43
C CYS A 272 -17.57 -4.35 -8.36
N ALA A 273 -18.71 -4.55 -9.04
CA ALA A 273 -19.27 -3.55 -9.94
C ALA A 273 -19.67 -2.26 -9.21
N THR A 274 -20.18 -2.34 -7.98
CA THR A 274 -20.56 -1.16 -7.19
C THR A 274 -19.37 -0.35 -6.67
N LEU A 275 -18.18 -0.96 -6.66
CA LEU A 275 -16.96 -0.34 -6.15
C LEU A 275 -16.09 0.30 -7.24
N LEU A 276 -16.49 0.13 -8.50
CA LEU A 276 -15.68 0.58 -9.65
C LEU A 276 -16.36 1.73 -10.38
N CYS A 277 -15.64 2.82 -10.57
CA CYS A 277 -16.05 3.94 -11.42
C CYS A 277 -15.52 3.83 -12.87
N GLU A 278 -14.73 2.82 -13.17
CA GLU A 278 -14.16 2.54 -14.50
C GLU A 278 -14.18 1.04 -14.78
N CYS A 279 -14.31 0.67 -16.06
CA CYS A 279 -14.20 -0.71 -16.48
C CYS A 279 -12.78 -1.26 -16.23
N PRO A 280 -12.59 -2.37 -15.51
CA PRO A 280 -11.26 -2.92 -15.21
C PRO A 280 -10.52 -3.46 -16.44
N LEU A 281 -11.22 -3.72 -17.55
CA LEU A 281 -10.62 -4.20 -18.79
C LEU A 281 -10.17 -3.10 -19.74
N CYS A 282 -10.99 -2.06 -19.92
CA CYS A 282 -10.69 -0.99 -20.89
C CYS A 282 -10.57 0.40 -20.29
N ARG A 283 -10.72 0.56 -18.97
CA ARG A 283 -10.63 1.82 -18.21
C ARG A 283 -11.57 2.94 -18.66
N ARG A 284 -12.57 2.63 -19.47
CA ARG A 284 -13.61 3.61 -19.76
C ARG A 284 -14.34 3.96 -18.49
N PRO A 285 -14.59 5.23 -18.25
CA PRO A 285 -15.47 5.66 -17.16
C PRO A 285 -16.80 4.91 -17.23
N CYS A 286 -17.28 4.49 -16.09
CA CYS A 286 -18.53 3.77 -15.96
C CYS A 286 -19.65 4.81 -15.77
N GLU A 287 -20.58 4.89 -16.71
CA GLU A 287 -21.78 5.70 -16.59
C GLU A 287 -22.89 4.94 -15.87
N ASN A 288 -22.92 3.62 -16.04
CA ASN A 288 -23.88 2.73 -15.41
C ASN A 288 -23.38 1.26 -15.41
N VAL A 289 -23.94 0.45 -14.52
CA VAL A 289 -23.68 -0.98 -14.45
C VAL A 289 -24.99 -1.74 -14.67
N ILE A 290 -24.97 -2.69 -15.61
CA ILE A 290 -26.10 -3.55 -15.91
C ILE A 290 -25.85 -4.92 -15.30
N ARG A 291 -26.77 -5.39 -14.46
CA ARG A 291 -26.76 -6.76 -13.96
C ARG A 291 -27.26 -7.71 -15.06
N ILE A 292 -26.48 -8.74 -15.33
CA ILE A 292 -26.83 -9.76 -16.33
C ILE A 292 -27.20 -11.03 -15.58
N TYR A 293 -28.37 -11.52 -15.88
CA TYR A 293 -28.86 -12.80 -15.41
C TYR A 293 -28.65 -13.81 -16.52
N CYS A 294 -27.81 -14.81 -16.28
CA CYS A 294 -27.70 -15.95 -17.18
C CYS A 294 -28.86 -16.91 -16.84
N SER A 295 -29.73 -17.15 -17.78
CA SER A 295 -30.86 -18.11 -17.71
C SER A 295 -30.40 -19.50 -18.15
#